data_770d6a63e62784771d786007c116671a
#
_entry.id   770d6a63e62784771d786007c116671a
#
_cell.length_a   1.000
_cell.length_b   1.000
_cell.length_c   1.000
_cell.angle_alpha   90.00
_cell.angle_beta   90.00
_cell.angle_gamma   90.00
#
_symmetry.space_group_name_H-M   'P 1'
#
loop_
_entity.id
_entity.type
_entity.pdbx_description
1 polymer ?
#
loop_
_entity_poly.entity_id
_entity_poly.type
_entity_poly.pdbx_seq_one_letter_code
_entity_poly.pdbx_strand_id
1 'polypeptide(L)'
;MDTPAVAPFRSASQFFADAVAAVAPERYDERWSEEWRVLDLIGHGNRANILSVEYYERPVPVAGPEYMLPENIAERGRQAVRYLGDDPVAAVRTSSERALAVVATAPNDSTVGTPFGEQTLDAYLRSRTAELVLHGLDLGTGIEPPIEALIECAVFLSTRATMNGRGVEVVRALSGRGVLPPGFSVY
;
A
#
# COMPACT_ATOMS: atom_id res chain seq x y z
N MET A 1 -9.67 21.68 5.32
CA MET A 1 -8.94 21.00 6.41
C MET A 1 -8.76 19.58 5.92
N ASP A 2 -7.52 19.12 5.77
CA ASP A 2 -7.25 17.79 5.23
C ASP A 2 -7.86 16.70 6.13
N THR A 3 -8.36 15.61 5.53
CA THR A 3 -8.79 14.45 6.34
C THR A 3 -7.60 13.87 7.09
N PRO A 4 -7.80 13.21 8.25
CA PRO A 4 -6.70 12.66 9.06
C PRO A 4 -5.77 11.70 8.31
N ALA A 5 -6.26 11.00 7.28
CA ALA A 5 -5.46 10.04 6.52
C ALA A 5 -4.55 10.67 5.45
N VAL A 6 -4.73 11.96 5.10
CA VAL A 6 -3.96 12.60 4.02
C VAL A 6 -2.48 12.77 4.40
N ALA A 7 -2.18 13.22 5.61
CA ALA A 7 -0.80 13.43 6.03
C ALA A 7 0.01 12.12 6.11
N PRO A 8 -0.47 11.04 6.77
CA PRO A 8 0.20 9.74 6.74
C PRO A 8 0.36 9.16 5.33
N PHE A 9 -0.65 9.31 4.47
CA PHE A 9 -0.57 8.85 3.07
C PHE A 9 0.52 9.61 2.30
N ARG A 10 0.62 10.93 2.49
CA ARG A 10 1.69 11.74 1.87
C ARG A 10 3.07 11.22 2.28
N SER A 11 3.29 11.05 3.59
CA SER A 11 4.56 10.57 4.13
C SER A 11 4.90 9.15 3.64
N ALA A 12 3.92 8.25 3.57
CA ALA A 12 4.11 6.91 3.05
C ALA A 12 4.41 6.89 1.55
N SER A 13 3.72 7.74 0.78
CA SER A 13 3.94 7.87 -0.67
C SER A 13 5.35 8.37 -0.98
N GLN A 14 5.83 9.36 -0.23
CA GLN A 14 7.19 9.88 -0.35
C GLN A 14 8.22 8.83 0.09
N PHE A 15 8.03 8.17 1.23
CA PHE A 15 8.87 7.08 1.69
C PHE A 15 9.01 5.98 0.63
N PHE A 16 7.90 5.54 0.02
CA PHE A 16 7.94 4.51 -1.00
C PHE A 16 8.73 4.96 -2.23
N ALA A 17 8.56 6.21 -2.68
CA ALA A 17 9.32 6.76 -3.79
C ALA A 17 10.83 6.84 -3.49
N ASP A 18 11.21 7.20 -2.26
CA ASP A 18 12.60 7.24 -1.83
C ASP A 18 13.20 5.82 -1.71
N ALA A 19 12.41 4.87 -1.19
CA ALA A 19 12.81 3.47 -1.13
C ALA A 19 13.04 2.89 -2.54
N VAL A 20 12.16 3.17 -3.49
CA VAL A 20 12.34 2.75 -4.90
C VAL A 20 13.59 3.39 -5.50
N ALA A 21 13.84 4.68 -5.24
CA ALA A 21 15.03 5.37 -5.75
C ALA A 21 16.35 4.81 -5.19
N ALA A 22 16.30 4.16 -4.03
CA ALA A 22 17.47 3.53 -3.42
C ALA A 22 17.69 2.06 -3.88
N VAL A 23 16.78 1.49 -4.65
CA VAL A 23 16.99 0.16 -5.25
C VAL A 23 17.97 0.29 -6.41
N ALA A 24 19.09 -0.42 -6.35
CA ALA A 24 20.04 -0.47 -7.46
C ALA A 24 19.39 -1.14 -8.69
N PRO A 25 19.53 -0.60 -9.91
CA PRO A 25 18.88 -1.14 -11.11
C PRO A 25 19.16 -2.62 -11.37
N GLU A 26 20.35 -3.10 -10.98
CA GLU A 26 20.76 -4.50 -11.10
C GLU A 26 19.87 -5.45 -10.30
N ARG A 27 19.22 -4.94 -9.26
CA ARG A 27 18.29 -5.69 -8.41
C ARG A 27 16.89 -5.84 -9.00
N TYR A 28 16.53 -5.10 -10.02
CA TYR A 28 15.15 -5.12 -10.55
C TYR A 28 14.71 -6.51 -11.01
N ASP A 29 15.62 -7.31 -11.54
CA ASP A 29 15.34 -8.67 -11.97
C ASP A 29 15.59 -9.73 -10.87
N GLU A 30 16.08 -9.34 -9.69
CA GLU A 30 16.22 -10.24 -8.55
C GLU A 30 14.86 -10.80 -8.14
N ARG A 31 14.85 -12.09 -7.79
CA ARG A 31 13.66 -12.76 -7.28
C ARG A 31 13.36 -12.29 -5.85
N TRP A 32 12.22 -11.64 -5.65
CA TRP A 32 11.76 -11.24 -4.33
C TRP A 32 10.92 -12.35 -3.65
N SER A 33 10.05 -13.01 -4.41
CA SER A 33 9.22 -14.13 -3.93
C SER A 33 9.12 -15.21 -4.99
N GLU A 34 8.30 -16.24 -4.75
CA GLU A 34 8.04 -17.25 -5.77
C GLU A 34 7.39 -16.66 -7.02
N GLU A 35 6.56 -15.64 -6.84
CA GLU A 35 5.71 -15.07 -7.89
C GLU A 35 6.27 -13.79 -8.50
N TRP A 36 7.15 -13.04 -7.76
CA TRP A 36 7.55 -11.69 -8.14
C TRP A 36 9.06 -11.48 -8.11
N ARG A 37 9.51 -10.65 -9.05
CA ARG A 37 10.81 -9.97 -9.00
C ARG A 37 10.66 -8.67 -8.20
N VAL A 38 11.79 -8.02 -7.88
CA VAL A 38 11.80 -6.70 -7.24
C VAL A 38 11.02 -5.66 -8.08
N LEU A 39 11.14 -5.71 -9.41
CA LEU A 39 10.39 -4.81 -10.30
C LEU A 39 8.87 -5.02 -10.22
N ASP A 40 8.43 -6.28 -10.07
CA ASP A 40 7.00 -6.59 -9.91
C ASP A 40 6.47 -6.07 -8.57
N LEU A 41 7.28 -6.17 -7.50
CA LEU A 41 6.99 -5.58 -6.19
C LEU A 41 6.85 -4.05 -6.26
N ILE A 42 7.79 -3.37 -6.95
CA ILE A 42 7.72 -1.92 -7.17
C ILE A 42 6.43 -1.55 -7.91
N GLY A 43 6.12 -2.25 -9.00
CA GLY A 43 4.88 -2.04 -9.75
C GLY A 43 3.64 -2.24 -8.90
N HIS A 44 3.60 -3.31 -8.10
CA HIS A 44 2.50 -3.60 -7.20
C HIS A 44 2.34 -2.52 -6.12
N GLY A 45 3.40 -2.15 -5.43
CA GLY A 45 3.37 -1.10 -4.40
C GLY A 45 2.93 0.26 -4.96
N ASN A 46 3.40 0.63 -6.16
CA ASN A 46 2.98 1.87 -6.83
C ASN A 46 1.48 1.93 -7.16
N ARG A 47 0.80 0.77 -7.24
CA ARG A 47 -0.67 0.76 -7.39
C ARG A 47 -1.39 1.51 -6.26
N ALA A 48 -0.79 1.58 -5.07
CA ALA A 48 -1.38 2.36 -3.97
C ALA A 48 -1.55 3.84 -4.34
N ASN A 49 -0.58 4.43 -5.05
CA ASN A 49 -0.68 5.79 -5.59
C ASN A 49 -1.67 5.85 -6.76
N ILE A 50 -1.50 4.98 -7.77
CA ILE A 50 -2.30 4.97 -9.00
C ILE A 50 -3.79 4.80 -8.69
N LEU A 51 -4.14 3.80 -7.87
CA LEU A 51 -5.53 3.47 -7.57
C LEU A 51 -6.21 4.50 -6.66
N SER A 52 -5.43 5.30 -5.90
CA SER A 52 -5.99 6.43 -5.14
C SER A 52 -6.59 7.50 -6.05
N VAL A 53 -6.05 7.63 -7.26
CA VAL A 53 -6.61 8.50 -8.30
C VAL A 53 -7.69 7.80 -9.10
N GLU A 54 -7.39 6.61 -9.63
CA GLU A 54 -8.30 5.91 -10.55
C GLU A 54 -9.65 5.60 -9.92
N TYR A 55 -9.70 5.11 -8.68
CA TYR A 55 -10.95 4.77 -8.00
C TYR A 55 -11.74 6.00 -7.51
N TYR A 56 -11.04 7.14 -7.33
CA TYR A 56 -11.68 8.41 -7.06
C TYR A 56 -12.31 9.00 -8.32
N GLU A 57 -11.55 9.03 -9.43
CA GLU A 57 -12.02 9.59 -10.71
C GLU A 57 -13.01 8.68 -11.44
N ARG A 58 -12.87 7.36 -11.30
CA ARG A 58 -13.64 6.33 -12.03
C ARG A 58 -13.99 5.16 -11.12
N PRO A 59 -15.09 5.22 -10.39
CA PRO A 59 -15.56 4.09 -9.60
C PRO A 59 -15.66 2.79 -10.42
N VAL A 60 -15.23 1.69 -9.84
CA VAL A 60 -15.27 0.37 -10.48
C VAL A 60 -16.35 -0.50 -9.85
N PRO A 61 -16.91 -1.48 -10.59
CA PRO A 61 -17.86 -2.44 -10.04
C PRO A 61 -17.21 -3.29 -8.93
N VAL A 62 -18.04 -3.73 -8.00
CA VAL A 62 -17.62 -4.73 -6.99
C VAL A 62 -17.18 -6.00 -7.71
N ALA A 63 -16.00 -6.50 -7.36
CA ALA A 63 -15.44 -7.70 -7.93
C ALA A 63 -15.99 -8.97 -7.24
N GLY A 64 -15.93 -10.09 -7.94
CA GLY A 64 -16.22 -11.39 -7.37
C GLY A 64 -15.10 -11.88 -6.40
N PRO A 65 -15.34 -13.00 -5.70
CA PRO A 65 -14.40 -13.54 -4.72
C PRO A 65 -13.04 -13.93 -5.35
N GLU A 66 -13.02 -14.25 -6.63
CA GLU A 66 -11.81 -14.57 -7.38
C GLU A 66 -10.80 -13.41 -7.43
N TYR A 67 -11.24 -12.18 -7.20
CA TYR A 67 -10.37 -11.00 -7.21
C TYR A 67 -9.23 -11.12 -6.18
N MET A 68 -9.47 -11.78 -5.05
CA MET A 68 -8.49 -11.95 -3.96
C MET A 68 -7.76 -13.30 -3.99
N LEU A 69 -7.93 -14.10 -5.02
CA LEU A 69 -7.14 -15.32 -5.16
C LEU A 69 -5.65 -14.98 -5.34
N PRO A 70 -4.73 -15.72 -4.69
CA PRO A 70 -3.28 -15.43 -4.75
C PRO A 70 -2.74 -15.28 -6.17
N GLU A 71 -3.14 -16.14 -7.09
CA GLU A 71 -2.75 -16.11 -8.49
C GLU A 71 -3.20 -14.83 -9.20
N ASN A 72 -4.39 -14.32 -8.88
CA ASN A 72 -4.90 -13.08 -9.45
C ASN A 72 -4.24 -11.83 -8.84
N ILE A 73 -3.84 -11.90 -7.56
CA ILE A 73 -3.02 -10.86 -6.93
C ILE A 73 -1.64 -10.84 -7.60
N ALA A 74 -1.00 -12.00 -7.73
CA ALA A 74 0.30 -12.14 -8.35
C ALA A 74 0.32 -11.62 -9.79
N GLU A 75 -0.70 -11.97 -10.59
CA GLU A 75 -0.83 -11.50 -11.96
C GLU A 75 -1.02 -9.97 -12.04
N ARG A 76 -1.85 -9.38 -11.18
CA ARG A 76 -1.99 -7.91 -11.13
C ARG A 76 -0.69 -7.20 -10.72
N GLY A 77 0.14 -7.83 -9.88
CA GLY A 77 1.49 -7.33 -9.56
C GLY A 77 2.36 -7.30 -10.81
N ARG A 78 2.47 -8.42 -11.52
CA ARG A 78 3.23 -8.50 -12.78
C ARG A 78 2.74 -7.51 -13.83
N GLN A 79 1.43 -7.39 -14.01
CA GLN A 79 0.85 -6.43 -14.96
C GLN A 79 1.12 -4.99 -14.59
N ALA A 80 1.33 -4.68 -13.31
CA ALA A 80 1.56 -3.31 -12.84
C ALA A 80 2.92 -2.76 -13.28
N VAL A 81 3.88 -3.61 -13.67
CA VAL A 81 5.18 -3.20 -14.24
C VAL A 81 5.00 -2.29 -15.45
N ARG A 82 3.95 -2.46 -16.24
CA ARG A 82 3.65 -1.60 -17.39
C ARG A 82 3.52 -0.11 -17.06
N TYR A 83 3.17 0.21 -15.81
CA TYR A 83 3.06 1.60 -15.35
C TYR A 83 4.40 2.23 -14.98
N LEU A 84 5.47 1.42 -14.90
CA LEU A 84 6.81 1.89 -14.56
C LEU A 84 7.60 2.39 -15.77
N GLY A 85 7.26 1.91 -16.99
CA GLY A 85 8.01 2.26 -18.22
C GLY A 85 9.48 1.89 -18.09
N ASP A 86 10.31 2.70 -18.73
CA ASP A 86 11.77 2.49 -18.76
C ASP A 86 12.49 3.11 -17.54
N ASP A 87 11.81 3.97 -16.78
CA ASP A 87 12.33 4.63 -15.57
C ASP A 87 11.37 4.44 -14.39
N PRO A 88 11.53 3.35 -13.63
CA PRO A 88 10.67 3.06 -12.47
C PRO A 88 10.66 4.16 -11.41
N VAL A 89 11.79 4.83 -11.18
CA VAL A 89 11.92 5.90 -10.20
C VAL A 89 11.08 7.12 -10.60
N ALA A 90 11.24 7.57 -11.85
CA ALA A 90 10.46 8.70 -12.37
C ALA A 90 8.96 8.37 -12.41
N ALA A 91 8.59 7.15 -12.80
CA ALA A 91 7.20 6.71 -12.84
C ALA A 91 6.53 6.71 -11.46
N VAL A 92 7.22 6.19 -10.43
CA VAL A 92 6.71 6.18 -9.05
C VAL A 92 6.57 7.60 -8.51
N ARG A 93 7.55 8.48 -8.73
CA ARG A 93 7.47 9.90 -8.34
C ARG A 93 6.28 10.59 -8.99
N THR A 94 6.10 10.43 -10.29
CA THR A 94 4.97 11.00 -11.04
C THR A 94 3.62 10.49 -10.50
N SER A 95 3.51 9.19 -10.21
CA SER A 95 2.31 8.61 -9.61
C SER A 95 2.01 9.16 -8.22
N SER A 96 3.06 9.33 -7.40
CA SER A 96 2.99 9.92 -6.07
C SER A 96 2.49 11.37 -6.14
N GLU A 97 3.14 12.20 -6.94
CA GLU A 97 2.77 13.62 -7.12
C GLU A 97 1.31 13.78 -7.59
N ARG A 98 0.88 12.96 -8.56
CA ARG A 98 -0.50 12.97 -9.04
C ARG A 98 -1.49 12.57 -7.95
N ALA A 99 -1.20 11.50 -7.20
CA ALA A 99 -2.06 11.06 -6.10
C ALA A 99 -2.20 12.15 -5.04
N LEU A 100 -1.08 12.76 -4.63
CA LEU A 100 -1.08 13.83 -3.63
C LEU A 100 -1.82 15.07 -4.10
N ALA A 101 -1.71 15.46 -5.38
CA ALA A 101 -2.44 16.58 -5.93
C ALA A 101 -3.96 16.35 -5.92
N VAL A 102 -4.43 15.15 -6.29
CA VAL A 102 -5.85 14.79 -6.25
C VAL A 102 -6.37 14.76 -4.82
N VAL A 103 -5.68 14.07 -3.93
CA VAL A 103 -6.10 13.91 -2.52
C VAL A 103 -6.13 15.25 -1.77
N ALA A 104 -5.19 16.16 -2.06
CA ALA A 104 -5.15 17.49 -1.43
C ALA A 104 -6.35 18.38 -1.79
N THR A 105 -7.01 18.12 -2.92
CA THR A 105 -8.15 18.93 -3.40
C THR A 105 -9.49 18.23 -3.24
N ALA A 106 -9.51 16.95 -2.88
CA ALA A 106 -10.72 16.19 -2.67
C ALA A 106 -11.51 16.69 -1.46
N PRO A 107 -12.84 16.87 -1.56
CA PRO A 107 -13.69 17.15 -0.41
C PRO A 107 -13.57 16.08 0.69
N ASN A 108 -13.73 16.48 1.96
CA ASN A 108 -13.56 15.58 3.11
C ASN A 108 -14.55 14.42 3.15
N ASP A 109 -15.70 14.55 2.51
CA ASP A 109 -16.75 13.54 2.41
C ASP A 109 -16.70 12.72 1.12
N SER A 110 -15.59 12.85 0.36
CA SER A 110 -15.39 12.10 -0.88
C SER A 110 -15.39 10.60 -0.64
N THR A 111 -15.94 9.88 -1.62
CA THR A 111 -15.93 8.42 -1.67
C THR A 111 -15.13 7.91 -2.86
N VAL A 112 -14.71 6.67 -2.78
CA VAL A 112 -14.06 5.92 -3.85
C VAL A 112 -14.81 4.62 -4.10
N GLY A 113 -15.01 4.28 -5.38
CA GLY A 113 -15.62 3.01 -5.77
C GLY A 113 -14.55 1.99 -6.08
N THR A 114 -14.38 1.01 -5.20
CA THR A 114 -13.33 0.00 -5.27
C THR A 114 -13.91 -1.38 -5.62
N PRO A 115 -13.07 -2.38 -5.99
CA PRO A 115 -13.52 -3.77 -6.15
C PRO A 115 -14.19 -4.37 -4.90
N PHE A 116 -14.04 -3.74 -3.73
CA PHE A 116 -14.67 -4.16 -2.46
C PHE A 116 -15.92 -3.35 -2.11
N GLY A 117 -16.36 -2.49 -3.00
CA GLY A 117 -17.47 -1.57 -2.81
C GLY A 117 -17.02 -0.13 -2.57
N GLU A 118 -18.03 0.72 -2.33
CA GLU A 118 -17.82 2.13 -2.02
C GLU A 118 -17.32 2.29 -0.58
N GLN A 119 -16.38 3.18 -0.38
CA GLN A 119 -15.87 3.57 0.93
C GLN A 119 -15.44 5.04 0.91
N THR A 120 -15.28 5.65 2.09
CA THR A 120 -14.75 7.01 2.17
C THR A 120 -13.32 7.07 1.67
N LEU A 121 -12.93 8.18 1.05
CA LEU A 121 -11.54 8.39 0.64
C LEU A 121 -10.58 8.25 1.82
N ASP A 122 -10.95 8.79 3.02
CA ASP A 122 -10.16 8.65 4.24
C ASP A 122 -9.88 7.19 4.60
N ALA A 123 -10.91 6.33 4.64
CA ALA A 123 -10.74 4.91 4.94
C ALA A 123 -9.88 4.19 3.88
N TYR A 124 -10.03 4.58 2.61
CA TYR A 124 -9.22 4.03 1.53
C TYR A 124 -7.75 4.40 1.66
N LEU A 125 -7.44 5.69 1.94
CA LEU A 125 -6.06 6.16 2.09
C LEU A 125 -5.32 5.47 3.24
N ARG A 126 -6.00 5.11 4.35
CA ARG A 126 -5.40 4.31 5.43
C ARG A 126 -4.87 2.97 4.93
N SER A 127 -5.66 2.28 4.12
CA SER A 127 -5.22 1.02 3.51
C SER A 127 -4.07 1.22 2.51
N ARG A 128 -4.07 2.32 1.75
CA ARG A 128 -3.00 2.63 0.79
C ARG A 128 -1.71 3.03 1.51
N THR A 129 -1.81 3.72 2.65
CA THR A 129 -0.67 4.01 3.53
C THR A 129 0.00 2.71 3.98
N ALA A 130 -0.77 1.74 4.44
CA ALA A 130 -0.22 0.44 4.85
C ALA A 130 0.49 -0.29 3.69
N GLU A 131 -0.10 -0.32 2.49
CA GLU A 131 0.53 -0.92 1.30
C GLU A 131 1.87 -0.25 0.95
N LEU A 132 1.92 1.09 0.94
CA LEU A 132 3.15 1.83 0.64
C LEU A 132 4.24 1.59 1.69
N VAL A 133 3.88 1.55 2.98
CA VAL A 133 4.82 1.26 4.07
C VAL A 133 5.35 -0.16 3.97
N LEU A 134 4.47 -1.16 3.84
CA LEU A 134 4.86 -2.56 3.78
C LEU A 134 5.77 -2.85 2.57
N HIS A 135 5.34 -2.46 1.38
CA HIS A 135 6.12 -2.73 0.17
C HIS A 135 7.40 -1.89 0.07
N GLY A 136 7.42 -0.69 0.66
CA GLY A 136 8.66 0.08 0.80
C GLY A 136 9.69 -0.61 1.71
N LEU A 137 9.24 -1.21 2.81
CA LEU A 137 10.09 -2.02 3.70
C LEU A 137 10.57 -3.31 3.02
N ASP A 138 9.69 -3.97 2.25
CA ASP A 138 9.99 -5.19 1.50
C ASP A 138 11.12 -5.00 0.48
N LEU A 139 11.36 -3.78 -0.02
CA LEU A 139 12.48 -3.47 -0.91
C LEU A 139 13.86 -3.61 -0.25
N GLY A 140 13.92 -3.64 1.09
CA GLY A 140 15.13 -3.92 1.85
C GLY A 140 16.24 -2.88 1.64
N THR A 141 15.91 -1.61 1.43
CA THR A 141 16.88 -0.53 1.16
C THR A 141 17.48 0.09 2.43
N GLY A 142 16.94 -0.25 3.61
CA GLY A 142 17.36 0.32 4.88
C GLY A 142 16.80 1.72 5.18
N ILE A 143 15.97 2.28 4.28
CA ILE A 143 15.26 3.52 4.54
C ILE A 143 14.08 3.21 5.48
N GLU A 144 13.94 4.01 6.54
CA GLU A 144 12.84 3.86 7.49
C GLU A 144 11.65 4.77 7.13
N PRO A 145 10.40 4.27 7.26
CA PRO A 145 9.23 5.09 7.04
C PRO A 145 9.13 6.20 8.10
N PRO A 146 8.58 7.39 7.74
CA PRO A 146 8.26 8.42 8.72
C PRO A 146 7.29 7.93 9.79
N ILE A 147 7.43 8.47 11.01
CA ILE A 147 6.70 8.01 12.20
C ILE A 147 5.18 8.03 12.03
N GLU A 148 4.63 9.05 11.38
CA GLU A 148 3.20 9.17 11.13
C GLU A 148 2.67 8.08 10.17
N ALA A 149 3.47 7.70 9.16
CA ALA A 149 3.13 6.61 8.25
C ALA A 149 3.19 5.24 8.97
N LEU A 150 4.20 5.04 9.84
CA LEU A 150 4.33 3.84 10.67
C LEU A 150 3.16 3.70 11.66
N ILE A 151 2.77 4.79 12.33
CA ILE A 151 1.63 4.79 13.26
C ILE A 151 0.37 4.39 12.51
N GLU A 152 0.08 5.01 11.37
CA GLU A 152 -1.12 4.70 10.59
C GLU A 152 -1.12 3.25 10.09
N CYS A 153 0.02 2.76 9.60
CA CYS A 153 0.18 1.37 9.19
C CYS A 153 -0.07 0.40 10.37
N ALA A 154 0.52 0.65 11.53
CA ALA A 154 0.35 -0.18 12.71
C ALA A 154 -1.11 -0.18 13.21
N VAL A 155 -1.77 0.97 13.21
CA VAL A 155 -3.19 1.10 13.56
C VAL A 155 -4.05 0.31 12.56
N PHE A 156 -3.81 0.47 11.26
CA PHE A 156 -4.55 -0.24 10.22
C PHE A 156 -4.42 -1.77 10.38
N LEU A 157 -3.20 -2.27 10.53
CA LEU A 157 -2.94 -3.71 10.69
C LEU A 157 -3.53 -4.28 11.98
N SER A 158 -3.41 -3.55 13.10
CA SER A 158 -3.99 -3.96 14.39
C SER A 158 -5.52 -3.97 14.34
N THR A 159 -6.13 -2.99 13.68
CA THR A 159 -7.58 -2.92 13.45
C THR A 159 -8.04 -4.12 12.61
N ARG A 160 -7.35 -4.40 11.52
CA ARG A 160 -7.65 -5.55 10.64
C ARG A 160 -7.51 -6.88 11.37
N ALA A 161 -6.45 -7.06 12.15
CA ALA A 161 -6.29 -8.24 13.02
C ALA A 161 -7.46 -8.41 13.96
N THR A 162 -7.91 -7.32 14.58
CA THR A 162 -9.03 -7.34 15.53
C THR A 162 -10.35 -7.71 14.85
N MET A 163 -10.62 -7.13 13.68
CA MET A 163 -11.82 -7.46 12.90
C MET A 163 -11.82 -8.92 12.42
N ASN A 164 -10.65 -9.50 12.19
CA ASN A 164 -10.47 -10.92 11.85
C ASN A 164 -10.42 -11.85 13.09
N GLY A 165 -10.78 -11.36 14.28
CA GLY A 165 -10.84 -12.16 15.53
C GLY A 165 -9.48 -12.41 16.19
N ARG A 166 -8.39 -11.74 15.73
CA ARG A 166 -7.01 -11.95 16.20
C ARG A 166 -6.47 -10.81 17.07
N GLY A 167 -7.33 -9.87 17.46
CA GLY A 167 -6.91 -8.67 18.21
C GLY A 167 -6.29 -8.98 19.57
N VAL A 168 -6.75 -10.00 20.28
CA VAL A 168 -6.17 -10.40 21.58
C VAL A 168 -4.71 -10.84 21.44
N GLU A 169 -4.37 -11.58 20.40
CA GLU A 169 -2.98 -11.99 20.11
C GLU A 169 -2.08 -10.77 19.90
N VAL A 170 -2.53 -9.81 19.08
CA VAL A 170 -1.80 -8.58 18.81
C VAL A 170 -1.59 -7.75 20.08
N VAL A 171 -2.65 -7.52 20.88
CA VAL A 171 -2.55 -6.77 22.14
C VAL A 171 -1.59 -7.43 23.12
N ARG A 172 -1.64 -8.76 23.26
CA ARG A 172 -0.72 -9.50 24.14
C ARG A 172 0.73 -9.39 23.67
N ALA A 173 0.99 -9.48 22.36
CA ALA A 173 2.34 -9.35 21.81
C ALA A 173 2.89 -7.95 22.02
N LEU A 174 2.13 -6.91 21.65
CA LEU A 174 2.55 -5.50 21.80
C LEU A 174 2.77 -5.09 23.26
N SER A 175 2.06 -5.73 24.19
CA SER A 175 2.23 -5.47 25.64
C SER A 175 3.27 -6.36 26.33
N GLY A 176 4.02 -7.18 25.59
CA GLY A 176 5.00 -8.12 26.14
C GLY A 176 4.40 -9.28 26.93
N ARG A 177 3.09 -9.56 26.77
CA ARG A 177 2.36 -10.64 27.46
C ARG A 177 2.14 -11.87 26.59
N GLY A 178 2.78 -11.94 25.44
CA GLY A 178 2.69 -13.05 24.50
C GLY A 178 3.58 -12.78 23.28
N VAL A 179 3.60 -13.76 22.38
CA VAL A 179 4.26 -13.65 21.06
C VAL A 179 3.25 -13.93 19.97
N LEU A 180 3.44 -13.36 18.79
CA LEU A 180 2.65 -13.72 17.63
C LEU A 180 3.08 -15.11 17.14
N PRO A 181 2.14 -15.98 16.69
CA PRO A 181 2.47 -17.28 16.13
C PRO A 181 3.38 -17.12 14.89
N PRO A 182 4.25 -18.11 14.60
CA PRO A 182 4.98 -18.13 13.33
C PRO A 182 4.01 -18.02 12.15
N GLY A 183 4.39 -17.20 11.15
CA GLY A 183 3.54 -16.97 9.98
C GLY A 183 2.27 -16.16 10.23
N PHE A 184 2.20 -15.44 11.37
CA PHE A 184 1.08 -14.53 11.62
C PHE A 184 0.99 -13.49 10.51
N SER A 185 -0.17 -13.42 9.86
CA SER A 185 -0.52 -12.38 8.90
C SER A 185 -1.97 -11.95 9.11
N VAL A 186 -2.28 -10.76 8.67
CA VAL A 186 -3.65 -10.19 8.62
C VAL A 186 -4.12 -9.98 7.18
N TYR A 187 -3.31 -10.41 6.23
CA TYR A 187 -3.57 -10.47 4.79
C TYR A 187 -3.78 -11.90 4.34
#